data_5ac736c8d75fe0b1ed382fa7542b60fe
#
_entry.id   5ac736c8d75fe0b1ed382fa7542b60fe
#
_cell.length_a   1.000
_cell.length_b   1.000
_cell.length_c   1.000
_cell.angle_alpha   90.00
_cell.angle_beta   90.00
_cell.angle_gamma   90.00
#
_symmetry.space_group_name_H-M   'P 1'
#
loop_
_entity.id
_entity.type
_entity.pdbx_description
1 polymer ?
#
loop_
_entity_poly.entity_id
_entity_poly.type
_entity_poly.pdbx_seq_one_letter_code
_entity_poly.pdbx_strand_id
1 'polypeptide(L)'
;MNRTKSDNLQGTLALIVLKSLELGSMHGWGITLHIQRTSNEVLRVEEGSLYPALHRMEQEGWIASEWGLSENNRRARFYRLTSQGRRQLRAERENWEKVTQAVALVLDFEPA
;
A
#
# COMPACT_ATOMS: atom_id res chain seq x y z
N MET A 1 -2.02 12.80 20.24
CA MET A 1 -1.03 12.69 19.20
C MET A 1 -1.57 13.23 17.87
N ASN A 2 -0.82 14.08 17.24
CA ASN A 2 -1.26 14.70 15.99
C ASN A 2 -0.94 13.85 14.78
N ARG A 3 -1.94 13.63 13.97
CA ARG A 3 -1.73 13.01 12.67
C ARG A 3 -1.50 14.09 11.63
N THR A 4 -0.44 13.96 10.88
CA THR A 4 -0.11 14.90 9.82
C THR A 4 -0.68 14.41 8.50
N LYS A 5 -0.66 15.27 7.49
CA LYS A 5 -1.03 14.86 6.13
C LYS A 5 -0.14 13.73 5.63
N SER A 6 1.15 13.74 6.02
CA SER A 6 2.08 12.68 5.65
C SER A 6 1.62 11.33 6.16
N ASP A 7 1.11 11.28 7.40
CA ASP A 7 0.63 10.03 7.97
C ASP A 7 -0.56 9.48 7.20
N ASN A 8 -1.47 10.36 6.75
CA ASN A 8 -2.62 9.93 5.96
C ASN A 8 -2.20 9.41 4.59
N LEU A 9 -1.26 10.10 3.95
CA LEU A 9 -0.72 9.65 2.65
C LEU A 9 0.03 8.34 2.80
N GLN A 10 0.79 8.18 3.88
CA GLN A 10 1.48 6.93 4.15
C GLN A 10 0.51 5.79 4.40
N GLY A 11 -0.61 6.07 5.05
CA GLY A 11 -1.66 5.09 5.25
C GLY A 11 -2.24 4.60 3.93
N THR A 12 -2.44 5.50 2.98
CA THR A 12 -2.94 5.15 1.66
C THR A 12 -1.95 4.26 0.91
N LEU A 13 -0.66 4.60 0.97
CA LEU A 13 0.36 3.79 0.32
C LEU A 13 0.43 2.39 0.96
N ALA A 14 0.40 2.31 2.29
CA ALA A 14 0.40 1.02 2.98
C ALA A 14 -0.80 0.18 2.55
N LEU A 15 -1.98 0.78 2.47
CA LEU A 15 -3.20 0.08 2.06
C LEU A 15 -3.04 -0.55 0.67
N ILE A 16 -2.58 0.22 -0.32
CA ILE A 16 -2.48 -0.30 -1.69
C ILE A 16 -1.36 -1.30 -1.85
N VAL A 17 -0.27 -1.17 -1.10
CA VAL A 17 0.82 -2.15 -1.11
C VAL A 17 0.36 -3.46 -0.47
N LEU A 18 -0.29 -3.39 0.70
CA LEU A 18 -0.79 -4.58 1.37
C LEU A 18 -1.79 -5.32 0.47
N LYS A 19 -2.68 -4.57 -0.17
CA LYS A 19 -3.65 -5.17 -1.09
C LYS A 19 -2.98 -5.84 -2.27
N SER A 20 -1.94 -5.23 -2.81
CA SER A 20 -1.18 -5.81 -3.91
C SER A 20 -0.58 -7.17 -3.54
N LEU A 21 -0.04 -7.25 -2.32
CA LEU A 21 0.62 -8.47 -1.85
C LEU A 21 -0.36 -9.56 -1.42
N GLU A 22 -1.64 -9.24 -1.31
CA GLU A 22 -2.67 -10.25 -1.04
C GLU A 22 -2.76 -11.27 -2.17
N LEU A 23 -2.42 -10.85 -3.40
CA LEU A 23 -2.44 -11.72 -4.57
C LEU A 23 -1.27 -12.69 -4.61
N GLY A 24 -0.18 -12.37 -3.93
CA GLY A 24 1.01 -13.19 -3.92
C GLY A 24 2.26 -12.37 -3.73
N SER A 25 3.38 -13.04 -3.67
CA SER A 25 4.69 -12.43 -3.47
C SER A 25 5.09 -11.61 -4.69
N MET A 26 5.65 -10.42 -4.47
CA MET A 26 6.12 -9.53 -5.54
C MET A 26 7.37 -8.79 -5.11
N HIS A 27 8.25 -8.51 -6.06
CA HIS A 27 9.35 -7.58 -5.83
C HIS A 27 8.85 -6.14 -6.03
N GLY A 28 9.68 -5.16 -5.64
CA GLY A 28 9.27 -3.75 -5.67
C GLY A 28 8.76 -3.28 -7.02
N TRP A 29 9.46 -3.63 -8.10
CA TRP A 29 9.02 -3.25 -9.44
C TRP A 29 7.67 -3.85 -9.78
N GLY A 30 7.44 -5.10 -9.39
CA GLY A 30 6.15 -5.76 -9.60
C GLY A 30 5.02 -5.06 -8.88
N ILE A 31 5.27 -4.62 -7.63
CA ILE A 31 4.28 -3.87 -6.86
C ILE A 31 3.92 -2.58 -7.58
N THR A 32 4.94 -1.84 -8.01
CA THR A 32 4.74 -0.58 -8.72
C THR A 32 3.91 -0.76 -9.98
N LEU A 33 4.26 -1.75 -10.80
CA LEU A 33 3.52 -2.03 -12.03
C LEU A 33 2.08 -2.45 -11.75
N HIS A 34 1.89 -3.29 -10.74
CA HIS A 34 0.55 -3.76 -10.37
C HIS A 34 -0.35 -2.59 -9.98
N ILE A 35 0.15 -1.71 -9.12
CA ILE A 35 -0.64 -0.54 -8.68
C ILE A 35 -0.98 0.36 -9.87
N GLN A 36 0.00 0.61 -10.72
CA GLN A 36 -0.21 1.46 -11.89
C GLN A 36 -1.27 0.88 -12.81
N ARG A 37 -1.16 -0.39 -13.14
CA ARG A 37 -2.09 -1.06 -14.06
C ARG A 37 -3.49 -1.18 -13.49
N THR A 38 -3.61 -1.57 -12.23
CA THR A 38 -4.93 -1.78 -11.61
C THR A 38 -5.66 -0.48 -11.31
N SER A 39 -4.94 0.64 -11.26
CA SER A 39 -5.55 1.96 -11.08
C SER A 39 -5.78 2.69 -12.39
N ASN A 40 -5.73 2.00 -13.52
CA ASN A 40 -5.87 2.59 -14.85
C ASN A 40 -4.88 3.73 -15.08
N GLU A 41 -3.64 3.52 -14.68
CA GLU A 41 -2.51 4.46 -14.84
C GLU A 41 -2.61 5.72 -14.00
N VAL A 42 -3.61 5.80 -13.11
CA VAL A 42 -3.79 7.00 -12.27
C VAL A 42 -2.77 7.06 -11.14
N LEU A 43 -2.54 5.93 -10.47
CA LEU A 43 -1.62 5.89 -9.33
C LEU A 43 -0.24 5.44 -9.80
N ARG A 44 0.76 6.26 -9.50
CA ARG A 44 2.15 5.97 -9.82
C ARG A 44 2.96 6.09 -8.54
N VAL A 45 3.56 4.98 -8.12
CA VAL A 45 4.35 4.93 -6.89
C VAL A 45 5.81 4.99 -7.27
N GLU A 46 6.50 5.99 -6.77
CA GLU A 46 7.93 6.14 -7.04
C GLU A 46 8.76 5.35 -6.04
N GLU A 47 9.93 4.91 -6.48
CA GLU A 47 10.84 4.12 -5.65
C GLU A 47 11.22 4.85 -4.36
N GLY A 48 11.41 6.17 -4.45
CA GLY A 48 11.73 6.98 -3.28
C GLY A 48 10.70 6.93 -2.18
N SER A 49 9.45 6.64 -2.53
CA SER A 49 8.35 6.49 -1.56
C SER A 49 8.14 5.03 -1.20
N LEU A 50 8.26 4.15 -2.18
CA LEU A 50 7.95 2.73 -2.00
C LEU A 50 8.90 2.02 -1.04
N TYR A 51 10.21 2.15 -1.26
CA TYR A 51 11.16 1.37 -0.48
C TYR A 51 11.20 1.74 1.01
N PRO A 52 11.14 3.03 1.37
CA PRO A 52 10.99 3.35 2.80
C PRO A 52 9.71 2.81 3.41
N ALA A 53 8.61 2.79 2.64
CA ALA A 53 7.35 2.23 3.12
C ALA A 53 7.46 0.72 3.33
N LEU A 54 8.06 0.01 2.38
CA LEU A 54 8.27 -1.43 2.50
C LEU A 54 9.13 -1.76 3.72
N HIS A 55 10.19 -0.98 3.93
CA HIS A 55 11.06 -1.19 5.08
C HIS A 55 10.29 -1.03 6.40
N ARG A 56 9.50 0.02 6.51
CA ARG A 56 8.69 0.26 7.70
C ARG A 56 7.65 -0.84 7.91
N MET A 57 6.99 -1.26 6.84
CA MET A 57 5.98 -2.32 6.91
C MET A 57 6.59 -3.66 7.33
N GLU A 58 7.81 -3.91 6.90
CA GLU A 58 8.55 -5.10 7.31
C GLU A 58 8.91 -5.03 8.80
N GLN A 59 9.32 -3.85 9.28
CA GLN A 59 9.60 -3.64 10.70
C GLN A 59 8.36 -3.83 11.57
N GLU A 60 7.20 -3.46 11.05
CA GLU A 60 5.93 -3.64 11.75
C GLU A 60 5.44 -5.09 11.72
N GLY A 61 6.09 -5.93 10.94
CA GLY A 61 5.69 -7.32 10.83
C GLY A 61 4.52 -7.57 9.87
N TRP A 62 4.14 -6.60 9.08
CA TRP A 62 3.02 -6.73 8.14
C TRP A 62 3.41 -7.48 6.88
N ILE A 63 4.66 -7.38 6.51
CA ILE A 63 5.21 -8.08 5.35
C ILE A 63 6.53 -8.72 5.74
N ALA A 64 6.90 -9.75 4.99
CA ALA A 64 8.20 -10.40 5.12
C ALA A 64 8.83 -10.44 3.73
N SER A 65 10.14 -10.57 3.70
CA SER A 65 10.83 -10.56 2.41
C SER A 65 11.89 -11.63 2.35
N GLU A 66 12.22 -12.04 1.13
CA GLU A 66 13.31 -12.96 0.87
C GLU A 66 13.88 -12.68 -0.52
N TRP A 67 15.13 -13.06 -0.71
CA TRP A 67 15.78 -12.92 -2.00
C TRP A 67 15.32 -13.99 -2.95
N GLY A 68 15.14 -13.62 -4.22
CA GLY A 68 14.79 -14.55 -5.27
C GLY A 68 15.24 -14.02 -6.61
N LEU A 69 14.84 -14.69 -7.67
CA LEU A 69 15.16 -14.28 -9.03
C LEU A 69 13.91 -13.72 -9.72
N SER A 70 14.06 -12.54 -10.33
CA SER A 70 13.01 -11.92 -11.11
C SER A 70 12.90 -12.60 -12.48
N GLU A 71 11.90 -12.20 -13.26
CA GLU A 71 11.68 -12.68 -14.61
C GLU A 71 12.88 -12.46 -15.52
N ASN A 72 13.64 -11.41 -15.25
CA ASN A 72 14.85 -11.09 -16.01
C ASN A 72 16.09 -11.78 -15.46
N ASN A 73 15.89 -12.79 -14.63
CA ASN A 73 16.96 -13.56 -14.02
C ASN A 73 17.88 -12.68 -13.16
N ARG A 74 17.35 -11.61 -12.59
CA ARG A 74 18.09 -10.72 -11.70
C ARG A 74 17.70 -11.00 -10.27
N ARG A 75 18.67 -10.87 -9.37
CA ARG A 75 18.41 -11.02 -7.94
C ARG A 75 17.55 -9.88 -7.47
N ALA A 76 16.44 -10.21 -6.79
CA ALA A 76 15.48 -9.23 -6.30
C ALA A 76 14.93 -9.66 -4.95
N ARG A 77 14.52 -8.69 -4.14
CA ARG A 77 13.86 -8.96 -2.88
C ARG A 77 12.37 -9.07 -3.13
N PHE A 78 11.80 -10.20 -2.75
CA PHE A 78 10.38 -10.48 -2.90
C PHE A 78 9.67 -10.30 -1.57
N TYR A 79 8.58 -9.58 -1.58
CA TYR A 79 7.80 -9.27 -0.39
C TYR A 79 6.51 -10.07 -0.40
N ARG A 80 6.09 -10.53 0.77
CA ARG A 80 4.84 -11.26 0.93
C ARG A 80 4.09 -10.77 2.15
N LEU A 81 2.78 -10.93 2.11
CA LEU A 81 1.91 -10.54 3.19
C LEU A 81 1.98 -11.57 4.30
N THR A 82 2.08 -11.11 5.56
CA THR A 82 2.02 -11.97 6.74
C THR A 82 0.58 -12.04 7.25
N SER A 83 0.33 -12.92 8.22
CA SER A 83 -0.97 -12.97 8.89
C SER A 83 -1.32 -11.64 9.53
N GLN A 84 -0.31 -11.03 10.17
CA GLN A 84 -0.47 -9.70 10.78
C GLN A 84 -0.76 -8.66 9.72
N GLY A 85 -0.12 -8.76 8.56
CA GLY A 85 -0.38 -7.86 7.44
C GLY A 85 -1.80 -7.99 6.91
N ARG A 86 -2.37 -9.20 6.90
CA ARG A 86 -3.76 -9.38 6.49
C ARG A 86 -4.73 -8.67 7.42
N ARG A 87 -4.46 -8.73 8.72
CA ARG A 87 -5.27 -7.99 9.71
C ARG A 87 -5.12 -6.49 9.52
N GLN A 88 -3.89 -6.05 9.26
CA GLN A 88 -3.63 -4.62 9.02
C GLN A 88 -4.32 -4.14 7.75
N LEU A 89 -4.34 -4.95 6.71
CA LEU A 89 -5.03 -4.62 5.47
C LEU A 89 -6.53 -4.36 5.73
N ARG A 90 -7.16 -5.21 6.52
CA ARG A 90 -8.58 -5.02 6.85
C ARG A 90 -8.80 -3.72 7.61
N ALA A 91 -7.94 -3.43 8.59
CA ALA A 91 -8.05 -2.21 9.39
C ALA A 91 -7.85 -0.96 8.53
N GLU A 92 -6.84 -0.98 7.66
CA GLU A 92 -6.58 0.14 6.76
C GLU A 92 -7.73 0.36 5.78
N ARG A 93 -8.31 -0.73 5.27
CA ARG A 93 -9.43 -0.65 4.34
C ARG A 93 -10.67 -0.06 5.01
N GLU A 94 -10.98 -0.49 6.22
CA GLU A 94 -12.10 0.05 6.97
C GLU A 94 -11.94 1.54 7.23
N ASN A 95 -10.74 1.95 7.61
CA ASN A 95 -10.45 3.36 7.83
C ASN A 95 -10.58 4.17 6.53
N TRP A 96 -10.07 3.63 5.45
CA TRP A 96 -10.17 4.26 4.13
C TRP A 96 -11.63 4.48 3.73
N GLU A 97 -12.47 3.46 3.92
CA GLU A 97 -13.88 3.54 3.57
C GLU A 97 -14.60 4.60 4.40
N LYS A 98 -14.29 4.69 5.69
CA LYS A 98 -14.85 5.75 6.55
C LYS A 98 -14.44 7.13 6.08
N VAL A 99 -13.16 7.30 5.80
CA VAL A 99 -12.62 8.61 5.40
C VAL A 99 -13.21 9.05 4.06
N THR A 100 -13.28 8.14 3.09
CA THR A 100 -13.83 8.49 1.77
C THR A 100 -15.32 8.82 1.84
N GLN A 101 -16.07 8.11 2.66
CA GLN A 101 -17.48 8.43 2.87
C GLN A 101 -17.65 9.80 3.53
N ALA A 102 -16.84 10.08 4.54
CA ALA A 102 -16.89 11.38 5.21
C ALA A 102 -16.51 12.52 4.26
N VAL A 103 -15.49 12.31 3.45
CA VAL A 103 -15.09 13.31 2.45
C VAL A 103 -16.21 13.56 1.45
N ALA A 104 -16.87 12.50 0.99
CA ALA A 104 -17.99 12.63 0.06
C ALA A 104 -19.11 13.47 0.67
N LEU A 105 -19.42 13.26 1.95
CA LEU A 105 -20.46 14.04 2.62
C LEU A 105 -20.10 15.54 2.64
N VAL A 106 -18.84 15.85 2.88
CA VAL A 106 -18.38 17.24 2.88
C VAL A 106 -18.48 17.85 1.49
N LEU A 107 -18.02 17.10 0.47
CA LEU A 107 -18.03 17.58 -0.91
C LEU A 107 -19.44 17.78 -1.44
N ASP A 108 -20.37 16.96 -1.01
CA ASP A 108 -21.75 16.99 -1.52
C ASP A 108 -22.68 17.87 -0.68
N PHE A 109 -22.14 18.50 0.37
CA PHE A 109 -22.95 19.37 1.22
C PHE A 109 -23.42 20.59 0.45
N GLU A 110 -24.72 20.85 0.54
CA GLU A 110 -25.29 22.05 -0.06
C GLU A 110 -25.95 22.89 1.03
N PRO A 111 -25.60 24.17 1.12
CA PRO A 111 -26.25 25.05 2.10
C PRO A 111 -27.70 25.28 1.73
N ALA A 112 -28.53 25.45 2.75
CA ALA A 112 -29.97 25.66 2.58
C ALA A 112 -30.30 27.00 1.91
#